data_b90d23a1fd77a4065d478960f30186e8
#
_entry.id   b90d23a1fd77a4065d478960f30186e8
#
_cell.length_a   1.000
_cell.length_b   1.000
_cell.length_c   1.000
_cell.angle_alpha   90.00
_cell.angle_beta   90.00
_cell.angle_gamma   90.00
#
_symmetry.space_group_name_H-M   'P 1'
#
loop_
_entity.id
_entity.type
_entity.pdbx_description
1 polymer ?
#
loop_
_entity_poly.entity_id
_entity_poly.type
_entity_poly.pdbx_seq_one_letter_code
_entity_poly.pdbx_strand_id
1 'polypeptide(L)'
;KWRPIERLGVSLVLREELFGKEWTPIIPALFVDGVISERGNIVAKASVSRNFRFPTLNDLYFLPGGNPDLRKESGWTYDAGLSFAVGREGVYRLEGSATWFDSHISDWILWLPTAKGFFSPRNIKDVHAYGIELKADLSVALARDWQLDLDGNFSWTPSINEGEPMSPADKSVGKQLPYVPELSATVNG
;
A
#
# COMPACT_ATOMS: atom_id res chain seq x y z
N LYS A 1 5.69 -19.92 8.53
CA LYS A 1 4.34 -20.21 7.99
C LYS A 1 3.81 -21.48 8.64
N TRP A 2 2.64 -21.38 9.22
CA TRP A 2 1.93 -22.51 9.83
C TRP A 2 0.70 -22.85 8.98
N ARG A 3 0.42 -24.13 8.77
CA ARG A 3 -0.73 -24.64 8.04
C ARG A 3 -1.55 -25.56 8.91
N PRO A 4 -2.55 -25.04 9.65
CA PRO A 4 -3.41 -25.86 10.53
C PRO A 4 -4.26 -26.88 9.75
N ILE A 5 -4.60 -26.54 8.52
CA ILE A 5 -5.24 -27.43 7.53
C ILE A 5 -4.63 -27.13 6.15
N GLU A 6 -4.75 -28.06 5.21
CA GLU A 6 -4.14 -27.93 3.87
C GLU A 6 -4.52 -26.64 3.13
N ARG A 7 -5.75 -26.17 3.34
CA ARG A 7 -6.32 -24.99 2.66
C ARG A 7 -6.09 -23.67 3.37
N LEU A 8 -5.51 -23.65 4.58
CA LEU A 8 -5.33 -22.45 5.38
C LEU A 8 -3.85 -22.24 5.72
N GLY A 9 -3.31 -21.12 5.36
CA GLY A 9 -1.97 -20.68 5.73
C GLY A 9 -2.01 -19.49 6.68
N VAL A 10 -1.18 -19.54 7.71
CA VAL A 10 -0.98 -18.42 8.66
C VAL A 10 0.50 -18.12 8.75
N SER A 11 0.88 -16.87 8.65
CA SER A 11 2.27 -16.42 8.78
C SER A 11 2.36 -15.24 9.72
N LEU A 12 3.20 -15.34 10.73
CA LEU A 12 3.57 -14.22 11.60
C LEU A 12 4.99 -13.79 11.23
N VAL A 13 5.18 -12.50 11.04
CA VAL A 13 6.47 -11.84 10.82
C VAL A 13 6.66 -10.83 11.95
N LEU A 14 7.84 -10.83 12.55
CA LEU A 14 8.27 -9.84 13.50
C LEU A 14 9.54 -9.21 12.95
N ARG A 15 9.55 -7.88 12.84
CA ARG A 15 10.69 -7.10 12.38
C ARG A 15 11.13 -6.14 13.47
N GLU A 16 12.42 -5.97 13.60
CA GLU A 16 13.05 -4.95 14.41
C GLU A 16 14.22 -4.38 13.62
N GLU A 17 14.45 -3.09 13.67
CA GLU A 17 15.50 -2.40 12.94
C GLU A 17 16.31 -1.54 13.88
N LEU A 18 17.61 -1.42 13.58
CA LEU A 18 18.52 -0.51 14.29
C LEU A 18 18.88 0.66 13.38
N PHE A 19 18.52 1.86 13.77
CA PHE A 19 18.91 3.08 13.07
C PHE A 19 19.85 3.91 13.96
N GLY A 20 21.12 3.96 13.58
CA GLY A 20 22.15 4.55 14.43
C GLY A 20 22.33 3.78 15.74
N LYS A 21 21.81 4.30 16.84
CA LYS A 21 21.82 3.67 18.17
C LYS A 21 20.41 3.37 18.71
N GLU A 22 19.38 3.63 17.90
CA GLU A 22 17.99 3.45 18.30
C GLU A 22 17.39 2.22 17.64
N TRP A 23 16.77 1.37 18.45
CA TRP A 23 15.96 0.25 17.96
C TRP A 23 14.55 0.70 17.64
N THR A 24 13.96 0.14 16.60
CA THR A 24 12.52 0.25 16.39
C THR A 24 11.77 -0.50 17.49
N PRO A 25 10.52 -0.15 17.80
CA PRO A 25 9.64 -1.09 18.48
C PRO A 25 9.44 -2.33 17.60
N ILE A 26 9.04 -3.45 18.20
CA ILE A 26 8.67 -4.65 17.42
C ILE A 26 7.58 -4.29 16.42
N ILE A 27 7.80 -4.64 15.16
CA ILE A 27 6.91 -4.37 14.03
C ILE A 27 6.29 -5.69 13.59
N PRO A 28 5.10 -6.05 14.11
CA PRO A 28 4.43 -7.30 13.77
C PRO A 28 3.69 -7.19 12.44
N ALA A 29 3.61 -8.31 11.73
CA ALA A 29 2.69 -8.51 10.62
C ALA A 29 2.14 -9.94 10.65
N LEU A 30 0.82 -10.04 10.55
CA LEU A 30 0.09 -11.30 10.47
C LEU A 30 -0.56 -11.42 9.09
N PHE A 31 -0.35 -12.55 8.44
CA PHE A 31 -0.92 -12.87 7.14
C PHE A 31 -1.72 -14.16 7.25
N VAL A 32 -2.88 -14.19 6.64
CA VAL A 32 -3.75 -15.35 6.52
C VAL A 32 -4.09 -15.55 5.06
N ASP A 33 -3.94 -16.77 4.55
CA ASP A 33 -4.36 -17.15 3.21
C ASP A 33 -5.21 -18.43 3.27
N GLY A 34 -6.31 -18.46 2.50
CA GLY A 34 -7.20 -19.60 2.47
C GLY A 34 -7.72 -19.90 1.06
N VAL A 35 -7.64 -21.18 0.65
CA VAL A 35 -8.20 -21.66 -0.62
C VAL A 35 -9.70 -21.86 -0.46
N ILE A 36 -10.50 -21.02 -1.15
CA ILE A 36 -11.96 -21.09 -1.16
C ILE A 36 -12.44 -22.13 -2.19
N SER A 37 -11.83 -22.14 -3.37
CA SER A 37 -12.17 -23.05 -4.46
C SER A 37 -10.94 -23.49 -5.23
N GLU A 38 -10.76 -24.79 -5.35
CA GLU A 38 -9.67 -25.38 -6.16
C GLU A 38 -9.96 -25.27 -7.66
N ARG A 39 -11.23 -25.40 -8.08
CA ARG A 39 -11.62 -25.34 -9.50
C ARG A 39 -11.34 -24.00 -10.14
N GLY A 40 -11.54 -22.90 -9.41
CA GLY A 40 -11.29 -21.55 -9.88
C GLY A 40 -9.98 -20.96 -9.32
N ASN A 41 -9.16 -21.75 -8.63
CA ASN A 41 -8.00 -21.25 -7.88
C ASN A 41 -8.32 -20.00 -7.06
N ILE A 42 -9.51 -19.98 -6.42
CA ILE A 42 -9.96 -18.84 -5.63
C ILE A 42 -9.28 -18.88 -4.27
N VAL A 43 -8.49 -17.86 -3.98
CA VAL A 43 -7.78 -17.71 -2.71
C VAL A 43 -8.19 -16.40 -2.05
N ALA A 44 -8.65 -16.49 -0.80
CA ALA A 44 -8.81 -15.32 0.05
C ALA A 44 -7.50 -15.04 0.78
N LYS A 45 -7.19 -13.77 0.97
CA LYS A 45 -6.02 -13.31 1.72
C LYS A 45 -6.44 -12.17 2.63
N ALA A 46 -5.87 -12.13 3.83
CA ALA A 46 -6.01 -10.99 4.73
C ALA A 46 -4.69 -10.75 5.45
N SER A 47 -4.40 -9.51 5.75
CA SER A 47 -3.25 -9.16 6.57
C SER A 47 -3.56 -8.02 7.53
N VAL A 48 -2.81 -7.97 8.62
CA VAL A 48 -2.66 -6.82 9.48
C VAL A 48 -1.19 -6.62 9.76
N SER A 49 -0.72 -5.39 9.55
CA SER A 49 0.69 -5.07 9.74
C SER A 49 0.87 -3.73 10.43
N ARG A 50 1.85 -3.65 11.31
CA ARG A 50 2.34 -2.39 11.83
C ARG A 50 3.34 -1.80 10.85
N ASN A 51 3.18 -0.52 10.55
CA ASN A 51 4.12 0.27 9.76
C ASN A 51 4.98 1.12 10.69
N PHE A 52 6.25 1.27 10.35
CA PHE A 52 7.17 2.12 11.08
C PHE A 52 8.28 2.58 10.14
N ARG A 53 8.58 3.88 10.14
CA ARG A 53 9.62 4.45 9.30
C ARG A 53 10.38 5.54 10.03
N PHE A 54 11.72 5.44 10.05
CA PHE A 54 12.56 6.58 10.41
C PHE A 54 12.58 7.62 9.28
N PRO A 55 12.68 8.92 9.60
CA PRO A 55 13.03 9.92 8.60
C PRO A 55 14.31 9.52 7.87
N THR A 56 14.35 9.71 6.57
CA THR A 56 15.57 9.45 5.79
C THR A 56 16.62 10.53 6.06
N LEU A 57 17.91 10.25 5.73
CA LEU A 57 18.96 11.26 5.82
C LEU A 57 18.65 12.49 4.97
N ASN A 58 17.94 12.31 3.85
CA ASN A 58 17.48 13.41 3.02
C ASN A 58 16.42 14.24 3.72
N ASP A 59 15.45 13.61 4.39
CA ASP A 59 14.44 14.32 5.17
C ASP A 59 15.07 15.15 6.31
N LEU A 60 16.11 14.63 6.94
CA LEU A 60 16.75 15.28 8.08
C LEU A 60 17.76 16.38 7.66
N TYR A 61 18.57 16.15 6.62
CA TYR A 61 19.80 16.93 6.40
C TYR A 61 19.93 17.51 4.99
N PHE A 62 18.94 17.37 4.11
CA PHE A 62 18.98 17.99 2.78
C PHE A 62 19.04 19.52 2.90
N LEU A 63 20.01 20.15 2.24
CA LEU A 63 20.12 21.62 2.23
C LEU A 63 19.46 22.20 0.97
N PRO A 64 18.65 23.29 1.12
CA PRO A 64 18.41 24.07 2.33
C PRO A 64 17.17 23.63 3.15
N GLY A 65 16.53 22.52 2.79
CA GLY A 65 15.16 22.22 3.25
C GLY A 65 15.01 21.13 4.30
N GLY A 66 16.02 20.33 4.63
CA GLY A 66 15.92 19.25 5.61
C GLY A 66 15.47 19.72 7.00
N ASN A 67 14.87 18.80 7.77
CA ASN A 67 14.33 19.09 9.09
C ASN A 67 14.79 18.01 10.10
N PRO A 68 15.78 18.32 10.97
CA PRO A 68 16.27 17.38 11.99
C PRO A 68 15.26 17.03 13.09
N ASP A 69 14.19 17.83 13.24
CA ASP A 69 13.19 17.67 14.30
C ASP A 69 12.03 16.75 13.91
N LEU A 70 12.15 16.03 12.79
CA LEU A 70 11.14 15.10 12.32
C LEU A 70 10.95 13.92 13.27
N ARG A 71 9.69 13.61 13.53
CA ARG A 71 9.28 12.41 14.26
C ARG A 71 9.18 11.21 13.29
N LYS A 72 9.29 10.02 13.85
CA LYS A 72 9.15 8.73 13.16
C LYS A 72 7.69 8.50 12.77
N GLU A 73 7.45 8.03 11.57
CA GLU A 73 6.11 7.60 11.17
C GLU A 73 5.76 6.24 11.79
N SER A 74 4.52 6.07 12.21
CA SER A 74 4.02 4.76 12.65
C SER A 74 2.54 4.62 12.35
N GLY A 75 2.10 3.38 12.09
CA GLY A 75 0.70 3.15 11.78
C GLY A 75 0.35 1.67 11.70
N TRP A 76 -0.88 1.41 11.30
CA TRP A 76 -1.40 0.08 11.04
C TRP A 76 -2.05 0.04 9.66
N THR A 77 -1.82 -1.06 8.96
CA THR A 77 -2.50 -1.35 7.70
C THR A 77 -3.21 -2.69 7.82
N TYR A 78 -4.42 -2.73 7.30
CA TYR A 78 -5.29 -3.88 7.17
C TYR A 78 -5.56 -4.11 5.69
N ASP A 79 -5.42 -5.35 5.24
CA ASP A 79 -5.72 -5.72 3.85
C ASP A 79 -6.63 -6.94 3.85
N ALA A 80 -7.57 -6.96 2.91
CA ALA A 80 -8.38 -8.13 2.63
C ALA A 80 -8.63 -8.23 1.12
N GLY A 81 -8.41 -9.42 0.55
CA GLY A 81 -8.52 -9.58 -0.89
C GLY A 81 -8.84 -10.99 -1.32
N LEU A 82 -9.24 -11.07 -2.58
CA LEU A 82 -9.49 -12.30 -3.30
C LEU A 82 -8.62 -12.33 -4.55
N SER A 83 -8.10 -13.49 -4.89
CA SER A 83 -7.47 -13.74 -6.19
C SER A 83 -8.07 -15.00 -6.81
N PHE A 84 -8.13 -15.02 -8.14
CA PHE A 84 -8.58 -16.16 -8.90
C PHE A 84 -7.69 -16.39 -10.11
N ALA A 85 -7.67 -17.63 -10.60
CA ALA A 85 -7.02 -17.99 -11.85
C ALA A 85 -7.86 -19.08 -12.53
N VAL A 86 -8.42 -18.76 -13.68
CA VAL A 86 -9.24 -19.67 -14.48
C VAL A 86 -8.72 -19.69 -15.91
N GLY A 87 -8.89 -20.82 -16.58
CA GLY A 87 -8.45 -20.93 -17.97
C GLY A 87 -8.74 -22.30 -18.56
N ARG A 88 -8.52 -22.38 -19.86
CA ARG A 88 -8.52 -23.60 -20.65
C ARG A 88 -7.23 -23.65 -21.46
N GLU A 89 -6.43 -24.66 -21.21
CA GLU A 89 -5.14 -24.86 -21.87
C GLU A 89 -5.26 -24.70 -23.40
N GLY A 90 -4.37 -23.91 -23.99
CA GLY A 90 -4.36 -23.61 -25.41
C GLY A 90 -5.49 -22.73 -25.93
N VAL A 91 -6.37 -22.19 -25.05
CA VAL A 91 -7.50 -21.35 -25.44
C VAL A 91 -7.44 -19.98 -24.73
N TYR A 92 -7.48 -19.97 -23.42
CA TYR A 92 -7.38 -18.74 -22.65
C TYR A 92 -6.90 -18.97 -21.22
N ARG A 93 -6.32 -17.93 -20.62
CA ARG A 93 -6.01 -17.81 -19.21
C ARG A 93 -6.47 -16.46 -18.72
N LEU A 94 -7.24 -16.43 -17.65
CA LEU A 94 -7.68 -15.22 -16.98
C LEU A 94 -7.29 -15.31 -15.50
N GLU A 95 -6.53 -14.36 -15.04
CA GLU A 95 -6.16 -14.17 -13.64
C GLU A 95 -6.65 -12.81 -13.17
N GLY A 96 -6.97 -12.71 -11.89
CA GLY A 96 -7.36 -11.43 -11.33
C GLY A 96 -7.28 -11.40 -9.83
N SER A 97 -7.25 -10.19 -9.30
CA SER A 97 -7.34 -9.94 -7.87
C SER A 97 -8.11 -8.66 -7.57
N ALA A 98 -8.76 -8.68 -6.41
CA ALA A 98 -9.36 -7.49 -5.81
C ALA A 98 -8.87 -7.42 -4.37
N THR A 99 -8.31 -6.28 -3.96
CA THR A 99 -7.82 -6.05 -2.61
C THR A 99 -8.43 -4.75 -2.08
N TRP A 100 -9.07 -4.83 -0.94
CA TRP A 100 -9.41 -3.69 -0.11
C TRP A 100 -8.28 -3.48 0.90
N PHE A 101 -7.96 -2.23 1.20
CA PHE A 101 -7.02 -1.87 2.25
C PHE A 101 -7.52 -0.67 3.05
N ASP A 102 -7.04 -0.58 4.27
CA ASP A 102 -7.27 0.52 5.20
C ASP A 102 -5.99 0.75 6.02
N SER A 103 -5.48 1.97 6.02
CA SER A 103 -4.20 2.31 6.63
C SER A 103 -4.29 3.63 7.39
N HIS A 104 -4.00 3.60 8.68
CA HIS A 104 -3.89 4.78 9.52
C HIS A 104 -2.42 4.99 9.89
N ILE A 105 -1.86 6.14 9.52
CA ILE A 105 -0.45 6.47 9.74
C ILE A 105 -0.37 7.80 10.46
N SER A 106 0.26 7.79 11.62
CA SER A 106 0.57 8.99 12.40
C SER A 106 1.95 9.52 12.07
N ASP A 107 2.10 10.82 12.18
CA ASP A 107 3.35 11.56 11.93
C ASP A 107 3.89 11.40 10.49
N TRP A 108 3.00 11.25 9.51
CA TRP A 108 3.37 11.15 8.08
C TRP A 108 4.28 12.31 7.65
N ILE A 109 5.40 11.99 7.01
CA ILE A 109 6.38 12.99 6.54
C ILE A 109 6.05 13.39 5.11
N LEU A 110 5.76 14.68 4.91
CA LEU A 110 5.48 15.26 3.61
C LEU A 110 6.35 16.48 3.36
N TRP A 111 6.93 16.59 2.16
CA TRP A 111 7.65 17.75 1.70
C TRP A 111 6.68 18.84 1.26
N LEU A 112 6.67 19.96 1.96
CA LEU A 112 5.77 21.07 1.72
C LEU A 112 6.55 22.34 1.34
N PRO A 113 5.97 23.20 0.47
CA PRO A 113 6.59 24.47 0.13
C PRO A 113 6.63 25.38 1.36
N THR A 114 7.74 26.08 1.52
CA THR A 114 7.94 27.09 2.55
C THR A 114 7.76 28.51 2.00
N ALA A 115 7.49 29.47 2.88
CA ALA A 115 7.46 30.89 2.50
C ALA A 115 8.79 31.42 1.93
N LYS A 116 9.90 30.69 2.12
CA LYS A 116 11.24 31.03 1.61
C LYS A 116 11.51 30.49 0.20
N GLY A 117 10.52 29.84 -0.44
CA GLY A 117 10.63 29.36 -1.83
C GLY A 117 11.31 28.00 -2.01
N PHE A 118 11.56 27.25 -0.96
CA PHE A 118 12.05 25.87 -1.02
C PHE A 118 11.09 24.92 -0.30
N PHE A 119 11.20 23.61 -0.57
CA PHE A 119 10.44 22.56 0.10
C PHE A 119 11.17 22.12 1.38
N SER A 120 10.38 21.83 2.42
CA SER A 120 10.88 21.28 3.68
C SER A 120 9.93 20.17 4.17
N PRO A 121 10.46 19.05 4.69
CA PRO A 121 9.64 17.98 5.20
C PRO A 121 9.06 18.33 6.57
N ARG A 122 7.82 17.96 6.78
CA ARG A 122 7.09 18.12 8.04
C ARG A 122 6.27 16.89 8.34
N ASN A 123 6.07 16.60 9.63
CA ASN A 123 5.10 15.62 10.02
C ASN A 123 3.70 16.21 9.91
N ILE A 124 2.84 15.51 9.17
CA ILE A 124 1.38 15.66 9.21
C ILE A 124 0.88 14.67 10.27
N LYS A 125 0.04 15.09 11.21
CA LYS A 125 -0.27 14.27 12.37
C LYS A 125 -0.85 12.91 12.02
N ASP A 126 -1.94 12.87 11.26
CA ASP A 126 -2.62 11.62 10.95
C ASP A 126 -3.05 11.60 9.48
N VAL A 127 -2.80 10.48 8.82
CA VAL A 127 -3.23 10.20 7.45
C VAL A 127 -4.01 8.89 7.45
N HIS A 128 -5.23 8.95 6.94
CA HIS A 128 -6.05 7.79 6.66
C HIS A 128 -6.07 7.52 5.15
N ALA A 129 -5.44 6.43 4.74
CA ALA A 129 -5.45 5.95 3.37
C ALA A 129 -6.24 4.65 3.27
N TYR A 130 -7.23 4.59 2.41
CA TYR A 130 -8.06 3.42 2.23
C TYR A 130 -8.43 3.26 0.76
N GLY A 131 -8.95 2.10 0.38
CA GLY A 131 -9.36 1.95 -0.99
C GLY A 131 -9.48 0.54 -1.51
N ILE A 132 -9.53 0.44 -2.84
CA ILE A 132 -9.64 -0.82 -3.56
C ILE A 132 -8.66 -0.82 -4.70
N GLU A 133 -7.94 -1.93 -4.84
CA GLU A 133 -7.05 -2.22 -5.96
C GLU A 133 -7.56 -3.44 -6.71
N LEU A 134 -7.67 -3.32 -8.04
CA LEU A 134 -8.06 -4.39 -8.94
C LEU A 134 -6.93 -4.67 -9.91
N LYS A 135 -6.67 -5.94 -10.19
CA LYS A 135 -5.75 -6.40 -11.22
C LYS A 135 -6.42 -7.49 -12.05
N ALA A 136 -6.23 -7.44 -13.38
CA ALA A 136 -6.68 -8.48 -14.29
C ALA A 136 -5.62 -8.72 -15.38
N ASP A 137 -5.34 -9.98 -15.64
CA ASP A 137 -4.43 -10.44 -16.70
C ASP A 137 -5.19 -11.46 -17.56
N LEU A 138 -5.29 -11.21 -18.84
CA LEU A 138 -5.97 -12.03 -19.82
C LEU A 138 -5.01 -12.43 -20.94
N SER A 139 -4.87 -13.73 -21.18
CA SER A 139 -4.19 -14.29 -22.35
C SER A 139 -5.16 -15.12 -23.15
N VAL A 140 -5.29 -14.86 -24.44
CA VAL A 140 -6.19 -15.61 -25.35
C VAL A 140 -5.44 -16.04 -26.61
N ALA A 141 -5.48 -17.33 -26.91
CA ALA A 141 -5.01 -17.85 -28.19
C ALA A 141 -6.06 -17.57 -29.28
N LEU A 142 -5.75 -16.68 -30.23
CA LEU A 142 -6.66 -16.28 -31.31
C LEU A 142 -6.57 -17.22 -32.53
N ALA A 143 -5.35 -17.68 -32.84
CA ALA A 143 -5.07 -18.62 -33.93
C ALA A 143 -3.75 -19.37 -33.64
N ARG A 144 -3.33 -20.24 -34.55
CA ARG A 144 -2.16 -21.14 -34.37
C ARG A 144 -0.89 -20.39 -33.92
N ASP A 145 -0.69 -19.16 -34.38
CA ASP A 145 0.52 -18.37 -34.14
C ASP A 145 0.22 -16.97 -33.57
N TRP A 146 -1.03 -16.72 -33.14
CA TRP A 146 -1.46 -15.42 -32.59
C TRP A 146 -2.02 -15.58 -31.18
N GLN A 147 -1.47 -14.79 -30.28
CA GLN A 147 -1.93 -14.66 -28.90
C GLN A 147 -2.20 -13.20 -28.60
N LEU A 148 -3.28 -12.94 -27.88
CA LEU A 148 -3.58 -11.65 -27.31
C LEU A 148 -3.32 -11.72 -25.81
N ASP A 149 -2.46 -10.84 -25.32
CA ASP A 149 -2.20 -10.64 -23.90
C ASP A 149 -2.66 -9.23 -23.51
N LEU A 150 -3.48 -9.13 -22.49
CA LEU A 150 -3.95 -7.88 -21.92
C LEU A 150 -3.72 -7.90 -20.43
N ASP A 151 -3.14 -6.84 -19.90
CA ASP A 151 -3.09 -6.59 -18.47
C ASP A 151 -3.72 -5.25 -18.10
N GLY A 152 -4.40 -5.22 -16.97
CA GLY A 152 -5.06 -4.04 -16.47
C GLY A 152 -4.93 -3.91 -14.96
N ASN A 153 -4.71 -2.69 -14.51
CA ASN A 153 -4.69 -2.32 -13.11
C ASN A 153 -5.62 -1.13 -12.89
N PHE A 154 -6.36 -1.16 -11.80
CA PHE A 154 -7.18 -0.06 -11.35
C PHE A 154 -6.97 0.12 -9.84
N SER A 155 -6.82 1.36 -9.40
CA SER A 155 -6.79 1.70 -7.97
C SER A 155 -7.63 2.94 -7.68
N TRP A 156 -8.40 2.87 -6.61
CA TRP A 156 -9.06 4.00 -5.98
C TRP A 156 -8.55 4.07 -4.55
N THR A 157 -7.77 5.13 -4.24
CA THR A 157 -6.95 5.22 -3.04
C THR A 157 -7.03 6.60 -2.39
N PRO A 158 -8.19 7.00 -1.84
CA PRO A 158 -8.26 8.19 -1.01
C PRO A 158 -7.21 8.15 0.09
N SER A 159 -6.51 9.27 0.27
CA SER A 159 -5.48 9.44 1.29
C SER A 159 -5.72 10.81 1.95
N ILE A 160 -6.42 10.80 3.07
CA ILE A 160 -6.99 11.98 3.70
C ILE A 160 -6.11 12.42 4.87
N ASN A 161 -5.83 13.72 4.94
CA ASN A 161 -5.23 14.32 6.14
C ASN A 161 -6.29 14.44 7.23
N GLU A 162 -6.20 13.63 8.27
CA GLU A 162 -7.08 13.65 9.46
C GLU A 162 -6.42 14.35 10.66
N GLY A 163 -5.23 14.92 10.49
CA GLY A 163 -4.52 15.62 11.53
C GLY A 163 -5.16 16.96 11.92
N GLU A 164 -4.59 17.59 12.94
CA GLU A 164 -5.00 18.95 13.32
C GLU A 164 -4.42 20.00 12.37
N PRO A 165 -5.13 21.12 12.13
CA PRO A 165 -4.61 22.21 11.33
C PRO A 165 -3.26 22.72 11.85
N MET A 166 -2.26 22.84 11.00
CA MET A 166 -0.95 23.40 11.37
C MET A 166 -0.98 24.91 11.62
N SER A 167 -2.02 25.60 11.17
CA SER A 167 -2.27 27.02 11.39
C SER A 167 -3.74 27.32 11.14
N PRO A 168 -4.26 28.50 11.60
CA PRO A 168 -5.64 28.91 11.31
C PRO A 168 -5.95 29.04 9.80
N ALA A 169 -4.94 29.18 8.95
CA ALA A 169 -5.07 29.24 7.49
C ALA A 169 -4.96 27.86 6.80
N ASP A 170 -4.65 26.83 7.53
CA ASP A 170 -4.51 25.48 7.01
C ASP A 170 -5.89 24.89 6.68
N LYS A 171 -6.09 24.62 5.40
CA LYS A 171 -7.32 24.02 4.85
C LYS A 171 -7.07 22.57 4.34
N SER A 172 -5.97 21.95 4.72
CA SER A 172 -5.59 20.61 4.26
C SER A 172 -6.31 19.49 5.02
N VAL A 173 -6.80 19.76 6.22
CA VAL A 173 -7.52 18.78 7.04
C VAL A 173 -8.83 18.35 6.36
N GLY A 174 -9.10 17.04 6.32
CA GLY A 174 -10.23 16.43 5.64
C GLY A 174 -10.09 16.40 4.11
N LYS A 175 -8.90 16.70 3.57
CA LYS A 175 -8.66 16.67 2.12
C LYS A 175 -7.64 15.63 1.73
N GLN A 176 -7.74 15.23 0.45
CA GLN A 176 -6.77 14.38 -0.22
C GLN A 176 -5.36 14.96 -0.10
N LEU A 177 -4.38 14.11 0.15
CA LEU A 177 -2.97 14.49 0.16
C LEU A 177 -2.52 14.99 -1.22
N PRO A 178 -1.73 16.07 -1.30
CA PRO A 178 -1.18 16.52 -2.56
C PRO A 178 -0.21 15.47 -3.13
N TYR A 179 -0.17 15.39 -4.47
CA TYR A 179 0.70 14.47 -5.21
C TYR A 179 0.40 12.98 -5.02
N VAL A 180 -0.70 12.62 -4.37
CA VAL A 180 -1.20 11.24 -4.27
C VAL A 180 -2.44 11.14 -5.15
N PRO A 181 -2.41 10.43 -6.29
CA PRO A 181 -3.59 10.25 -7.13
C PRO A 181 -4.65 9.45 -6.37
N GLU A 182 -5.88 9.98 -6.31
CA GLU A 182 -7.00 9.24 -5.72
C GLU A 182 -7.46 8.09 -6.63
N LEU A 183 -7.31 8.27 -7.94
CA LEU A 183 -7.72 7.28 -8.93
C LEU A 183 -6.61 7.07 -9.95
N SER A 184 -6.30 5.82 -10.23
CA SER A 184 -5.32 5.40 -11.22
C SER A 184 -5.82 4.21 -12.01
N ALA A 185 -5.59 4.18 -13.31
CA ALA A 185 -5.90 3.05 -14.17
C ALA A 185 -4.83 2.91 -15.26
N THR A 186 -4.46 1.67 -15.56
CA THR A 186 -3.52 1.33 -16.63
C THR A 186 -4.02 0.10 -17.36
N VAL A 187 -3.92 0.09 -18.66
CA VAL A 187 -4.18 -1.07 -19.54
C VAL A 187 -3.04 -1.17 -20.53
N ASN A 188 -2.49 -2.36 -20.68
CA ASN A 188 -1.45 -2.69 -21.67
C ASN A 188 -1.90 -3.91 -22.49
N GLY A 189 -1.37 -4.02 -23.72
CA GLY A 189 -1.68 -5.10 -24.65
C GLY A 189 -0.62 -5.31 -25.71
#